data_a61cba4cc35faf6920c3579be2d756fc
#
_entry.id   a61cba4cc35faf6920c3579be2d756fc
#
_cell.length_a   1.000
_cell.length_b   1.000
_cell.length_c   1.000
_cell.angle_alpha   90.00
_cell.angle_beta   90.00
_cell.angle_gamma   90.00
#
_symmetry.space_group_name_H-M   'P 1'
#
loop_
_entity.id
_entity.type
_entity.pdbx_description
1 polymer ?
#
loop_
_entity_poly.entity_id
_entity_poly.type
_entity_poly.pdbx_seq_one_letter_code
_entity_poly.pdbx_strand_id
1 'polypeptide(L)'
;MRIAVPMTVLATAFTCTLATAPAHARGRVFVASYGNDSNPCTFGSPCKTFQNAVNAVDAGGEVTAIDSAGFGPINITKAVTITSSDGVEAGIVPTPGGNAITINTTGDVFLRGLTLEGENSGYDGISLTSADTVVGIVHCVIRHFTHDGIALLPNGNLTLSILNTIASNNGNDGITITPQLPGTNVTGVIDHATTSHNANGTGIYVTSASGNAFITIINSVSSNNFNYGISTYSTVGPGLLVTMRDTVTAHNKVGFFADGNSAMTFAHSTAIDNGNDVYINTNATGVSYGDNHLATKVVSGTLIHQTLF
;
A
#
# COMPACT_ATOMS: atom_id res chain seq x y z
N MET A 1 -42.15 62.80 -59.57
CA MET A 1 -42.35 62.38 -58.20
C MET A 1 -41.90 60.90 -58.13
N ARG A 2 -40.66 60.63 -57.71
CA ARG A 2 -40.10 59.30 -57.65
C ARG A 2 -40.05 58.87 -56.15
N ILE A 3 -40.80 57.86 -55.86
CA ILE A 3 -40.86 57.29 -54.52
C ILE A 3 -39.74 56.25 -54.40
N ALA A 4 -38.79 56.46 -53.53
CA ALA A 4 -37.75 55.51 -53.18
C ALA A 4 -38.24 54.59 -52.04
N VAL A 5 -38.23 53.27 -52.30
CA VAL A 5 -38.53 52.25 -51.23
C VAL A 5 -37.22 51.83 -50.58
N PRO A 6 -37.08 51.89 -49.25
CA PRO A 6 -35.88 51.35 -48.59
C PRO A 6 -35.96 49.82 -48.48
N MET A 7 -34.93 49.17 -48.95
CA MET A 7 -34.73 47.72 -48.85
C MET A 7 -34.08 47.40 -47.50
N THR A 8 -34.86 46.82 -46.56
CA THR A 8 -34.40 46.41 -45.26
C THR A 8 -33.75 45.01 -45.37
N VAL A 9 -32.44 44.89 -45.21
CA VAL A 9 -31.73 43.63 -45.16
C VAL A 9 -31.85 43.05 -43.75
N LEU A 10 -32.56 41.91 -43.61
CA LEU A 10 -32.72 41.17 -42.36
C LEU A 10 -31.50 40.20 -42.23
N ALA A 11 -30.53 40.57 -41.38
CA ALA A 11 -29.40 39.72 -41.05
C ALA A 11 -29.85 38.68 -40.02
N THR A 12 -30.09 37.43 -40.44
CA THR A 12 -30.30 36.27 -39.54
C THR A 12 -28.96 35.83 -38.94
N ALA A 13 -28.71 36.16 -37.67
CA ALA A 13 -27.59 35.60 -36.92
C ALA A 13 -27.85 34.13 -36.61
N PHE A 14 -27.06 33.24 -37.22
CA PHE A 14 -27.07 31.81 -36.96
C PHE A 14 -26.25 31.57 -35.67
N THR A 15 -26.92 31.50 -34.50
CA THR A 15 -26.31 31.12 -33.24
C THR A 15 -26.06 29.61 -33.25
N CYS A 16 -24.81 29.21 -33.50
CA CYS A 16 -24.36 27.82 -33.32
C CYS A 16 -24.30 27.53 -31.80
N THR A 17 -25.35 26.91 -31.26
CA THR A 17 -25.34 26.38 -29.91
C THR A 17 -24.43 25.14 -29.92
N LEU A 18 -23.19 25.26 -29.40
CA LEU A 18 -22.36 24.13 -29.04
C LEU A 18 -23.10 23.38 -27.90
N ALA A 19 -23.77 22.30 -28.28
CA ALA A 19 -24.29 21.34 -27.33
C ALA A 19 -23.06 20.73 -26.60
N THR A 20 -22.77 21.18 -25.39
CA THR A 20 -21.87 20.48 -24.48
C THR A 20 -22.55 19.15 -24.15
N ALA A 21 -22.11 18.07 -24.79
CA ALA A 21 -22.50 16.74 -24.35
C ALA A 21 -22.15 16.63 -22.85
N PRO A 22 -23.06 16.15 -21.98
CA PRO A 22 -22.72 15.91 -20.59
C PRO A 22 -21.51 14.97 -20.58
N ALA A 23 -20.43 15.38 -19.92
CA ALA A 23 -19.32 14.49 -19.65
C ALA A 23 -19.91 13.35 -18.81
N HIS A 24 -20.10 12.17 -19.40
CA HIS A 24 -20.50 11.00 -18.65
C HIS A 24 -19.35 10.69 -17.70
N ALA A 25 -19.59 10.87 -16.41
CA ALA A 25 -18.68 10.45 -15.36
C ALA A 25 -18.31 8.98 -15.60
N ARG A 26 -17.03 8.70 -15.81
CA ARG A 26 -16.51 7.33 -16.01
C ARG A 26 -16.21 6.74 -14.64
N GLY A 27 -17.26 6.37 -13.91
CA GLY A 27 -17.14 5.77 -12.58
C GLY A 27 -16.47 4.38 -12.60
N ARG A 28 -16.46 3.70 -13.77
CA ARG A 28 -15.79 2.41 -13.93
C ARG A 28 -15.22 2.28 -15.36
N VAL A 29 -13.97 1.81 -15.42
CA VAL A 29 -13.26 1.54 -16.68
C VAL A 29 -12.56 0.19 -16.62
N PHE A 30 -12.14 -0.33 -17.79
CA PHE A 30 -11.65 -1.69 -17.90
C PHE A 30 -10.31 -1.76 -18.64
N VAL A 31 -9.46 -2.71 -18.21
CA VAL A 31 -8.25 -3.12 -18.91
C VAL A 31 -8.35 -4.59 -19.31
N ALA A 32 -7.75 -4.94 -20.44
CA ALA A 32 -7.69 -6.31 -20.95
C ALA A 32 -6.41 -6.57 -21.75
N SER A 33 -6.00 -7.84 -21.86
CA SER A 33 -4.84 -8.26 -22.64
C SER A 33 -4.94 -7.88 -24.12
N TYR A 34 -6.14 -7.90 -24.66
CA TYR A 34 -6.49 -7.50 -26.03
C TYR A 34 -6.86 -6.01 -26.16
N GLY A 35 -6.77 -5.24 -25.06
CA GLY A 35 -7.10 -3.82 -25.04
C GLY A 35 -6.15 -2.96 -25.87
N ASN A 36 -6.52 -1.71 -26.06
CA ASN A 36 -5.72 -0.70 -26.73
C ASN A 36 -5.88 0.65 -26.01
N ASP A 37 -4.78 1.34 -25.75
CA ASP A 37 -4.79 2.61 -25.01
C ASP A 37 -5.40 3.79 -25.78
N SER A 38 -5.71 3.60 -27.05
CA SER A 38 -6.55 4.53 -27.83
C SER A 38 -8.06 4.31 -27.61
N ASN A 39 -8.46 3.24 -26.92
CA ASN A 39 -9.85 2.91 -26.64
C ASN A 39 -10.41 3.81 -25.51
N PRO A 40 -11.75 3.92 -25.41
CA PRO A 40 -12.40 4.66 -24.32
C PRO A 40 -12.41 3.94 -22.97
N CYS A 41 -11.70 2.83 -22.80
CA CYS A 41 -11.62 1.97 -21.63
C CYS A 41 -12.99 1.43 -21.14
N THR A 42 -13.97 1.29 -22.03
CA THR A 42 -15.26 0.62 -21.72
C THR A 42 -15.09 -0.90 -21.71
N PHE A 43 -16.09 -1.63 -21.18
CA PHE A 43 -16.07 -3.10 -21.16
C PHE A 43 -15.91 -3.70 -22.57
N GLY A 44 -16.61 -3.15 -23.58
CA GLY A 44 -16.51 -3.63 -24.96
C GLY A 44 -15.30 -3.11 -25.75
N SER A 45 -14.60 -2.10 -25.22
CA SER A 45 -13.41 -1.48 -25.82
C SER A 45 -12.43 -1.08 -24.70
N PRO A 46 -11.78 -2.08 -24.05
CA PRO A 46 -10.93 -1.85 -22.90
C PRO A 46 -9.60 -1.19 -23.27
N CYS A 47 -8.97 -0.55 -22.30
CA CYS A 47 -7.61 -0.07 -22.40
C CYS A 47 -6.61 -1.23 -22.27
N LYS A 48 -5.37 -1.02 -22.71
CA LYS A 48 -4.28 -1.99 -22.62
C LYS A 48 -3.56 -1.92 -21.27
N THR A 49 -3.37 -0.71 -20.75
CA THR A 49 -2.55 -0.48 -19.55
C THR A 49 -3.38 0.08 -18.39
N PHE A 50 -2.99 -0.26 -17.17
CA PHE A 50 -3.56 0.35 -15.98
C PHE A 50 -3.35 1.86 -15.95
N GLN A 51 -2.17 2.35 -16.38
CA GLN A 51 -1.91 3.78 -16.36
C GLN A 51 -2.90 4.56 -17.23
N ASN A 52 -3.21 4.06 -18.43
CA ASN A 52 -4.17 4.73 -19.29
C ASN A 52 -5.60 4.67 -18.74
N ALA A 53 -5.97 3.54 -18.14
CA ALA A 53 -7.26 3.39 -17.49
C ALA A 53 -7.39 4.32 -16.25
N VAL A 54 -6.34 4.44 -15.43
CA VAL A 54 -6.29 5.41 -14.31
C VAL A 54 -6.44 6.83 -14.82
N ASN A 55 -5.81 7.20 -15.93
CA ASN A 55 -5.97 8.52 -16.52
C ASN A 55 -7.42 8.78 -17.00
N ALA A 56 -8.08 7.73 -17.53
CA ALA A 56 -9.40 7.81 -18.12
C ALA A 56 -10.57 7.76 -17.12
N VAL A 57 -10.39 7.11 -15.96
CA VAL A 57 -11.43 7.02 -14.91
C VAL A 57 -11.56 8.35 -14.17
N ASP A 58 -12.74 8.67 -13.64
CA ASP A 58 -12.93 9.83 -12.77
C ASP A 58 -12.32 9.59 -11.38
N ALA A 59 -12.07 10.67 -10.66
CA ALA A 59 -11.62 10.57 -9.27
C ALA A 59 -12.65 9.81 -8.41
N GLY A 60 -12.18 8.84 -7.63
CA GLY A 60 -13.03 7.93 -6.84
C GLY A 60 -13.65 6.77 -7.64
N GLY A 61 -13.37 6.67 -8.94
CA GLY A 61 -13.88 5.58 -9.77
C GLY A 61 -13.03 4.32 -9.68
N GLU A 62 -13.41 3.31 -10.47
CA GLU A 62 -12.83 1.97 -10.44
C GLU A 62 -12.20 1.57 -11.78
N VAL A 63 -11.02 0.99 -11.73
CA VAL A 63 -10.33 0.33 -12.84
C VAL A 63 -10.36 -1.18 -12.60
N THR A 64 -10.92 -1.95 -13.52
CA THR A 64 -11.04 -3.39 -13.40
C THR A 64 -10.27 -4.12 -14.52
N ALA A 65 -9.37 -5.02 -14.15
CA ALA A 65 -8.81 -6.00 -15.07
C ALA A 65 -9.81 -7.13 -15.30
N ILE A 66 -10.12 -7.43 -16.57
CA ILE A 66 -11.14 -8.42 -16.93
C ILE A 66 -10.58 -9.73 -17.48
N ASP A 67 -9.27 -9.78 -17.75
CA ASP A 67 -8.55 -11.00 -18.11
C ASP A 67 -7.12 -10.97 -17.56
N SER A 68 -6.45 -12.12 -17.58
CA SER A 68 -5.10 -12.26 -17.04
C SER A 68 -4.05 -11.74 -18.00
N ALA A 69 -3.28 -10.74 -17.56
CA ALA A 69 -2.17 -10.16 -18.34
C ALA A 69 -1.26 -9.29 -17.45
N GLY A 70 -0.15 -8.82 -18.03
CA GLY A 70 0.65 -7.72 -17.50
C GLY A 70 0.12 -6.37 -18.00
N PHE A 71 -0.21 -5.46 -17.09
CA PHE A 71 -0.85 -4.18 -17.39
C PHE A 71 0.07 -2.97 -17.20
N GLY A 72 1.35 -3.21 -16.88
CA GLY A 72 2.38 -2.18 -16.69
C GLY A 72 2.27 -1.39 -15.39
N PRO A 73 3.31 -0.60 -15.08
CA PRO A 73 3.37 0.17 -13.85
C PRO A 73 2.37 1.32 -13.83
N ILE A 74 2.08 1.82 -12.61
CA ILE A 74 1.04 2.82 -12.38
C ILE A 74 1.56 3.96 -11.50
N ASN A 75 1.33 5.20 -11.92
CA ASN A 75 1.43 6.38 -11.07
C ASN A 75 0.01 6.89 -10.76
N ILE A 76 -0.41 6.77 -9.50
CA ILE A 76 -1.74 7.13 -9.01
C ILE A 76 -1.69 8.56 -8.47
N THR A 77 -2.39 9.48 -9.14
CA THR A 77 -2.42 10.91 -8.81
C THR A 77 -3.80 11.41 -8.38
N LYS A 78 -4.76 10.50 -8.20
CA LYS A 78 -6.13 10.80 -7.76
C LYS A 78 -6.74 9.62 -7.00
N ALA A 79 -7.83 9.85 -6.30
CA ALA A 79 -8.60 8.78 -5.68
C ALA A 79 -9.02 7.73 -6.73
N VAL A 80 -8.78 6.45 -6.46
CA VAL A 80 -9.12 5.36 -7.38
C VAL A 80 -9.13 4.00 -6.69
N THR A 81 -10.01 3.13 -7.15
CA THR A 81 -9.96 1.69 -6.86
C THR A 81 -9.40 0.95 -8.06
N ILE A 82 -8.39 0.10 -7.86
CA ILE A 82 -7.84 -0.78 -8.90
C ILE A 82 -8.06 -2.22 -8.47
N THR A 83 -8.76 -2.99 -9.28
CA THR A 83 -9.13 -4.36 -8.93
C THR A 83 -8.97 -5.33 -10.10
N SER A 84 -8.70 -6.58 -9.78
CA SER A 84 -8.89 -7.69 -10.72
C SER A 84 -10.24 -8.35 -10.48
N SER A 85 -10.84 -8.91 -11.53
CA SER A 85 -11.98 -9.82 -11.41
C SER A 85 -11.55 -11.12 -10.72
N ASP A 86 -12.47 -11.81 -10.07
CA ASP A 86 -12.17 -13.10 -9.43
C ASP A 86 -11.63 -14.11 -10.47
N GLY A 87 -10.51 -14.75 -10.13
CA GLY A 87 -9.82 -15.70 -11.02
C GLY A 87 -8.97 -15.06 -12.11
N VAL A 88 -8.84 -13.74 -12.13
CA VAL A 88 -7.99 -12.99 -13.05
C VAL A 88 -6.67 -12.63 -12.37
N GLU A 89 -5.55 -12.97 -12.98
CA GLU A 89 -4.22 -12.50 -12.57
C GLU A 89 -3.89 -11.18 -13.25
N ALA A 90 -4.00 -10.09 -12.50
CA ALA A 90 -3.65 -8.75 -12.97
C ALA A 90 -2.20 -8.44 -12.58
N GLY A 91 -1.27 -8.69 -13.50
CA GLY A 91 0.15 -8.53 -13.32
C GLY A 91 0.64 -7.10 -13.51
N ILE A 92 1.55 -6.66 -12.65
CA ILE A 92 2.25 -5.38 -12.78
C ILE A 92 3.75 -5.64 -12.67
N VAL A 93 4.47 -5.36 -13.75
CA VAL A 93 5.94 -5.42 -13.81
C VAL A 93 6.44 -4.00 -14.07
N PRO A 94 7.29 -3.43 -13.21
CA PRO A 94 7.85 -2.11 -13.43
C PRO A 94 8.98 -2.13 -14.48
N THR A 95 9.39 -0.98 -14.94
CA THR A 95 10.67 -0.83 -15.62
C THR A 95 11.81 -1.02 -14.62
N PRO A 96 13.00 -1.49 -15.05
CA PRO A 96 14.15 -1.63 -14.15
C PRO A 96 14.44 -0.35 -13.36
N GLY A 97 14.59 -0.47 -12.04
CA GLY A 97 14.77 0.63 -11.10
C GLY A 97 13.52 1.45 -10.77
N GLY A 98 12.38 1.15 -11.41
CA GLY A 98 11.11 1.82 -11.13
C GLY A 98 10.25 1.06 -10.11
N ASN A 99 9.20 1.71 -9.62
CA ASN A 99 8.18 1.10 -8.77
C ASN A 99 7.06 0.50 -9.62
N ALA A 100 6.43 -0.58 -9.13
CA ALA A 100 5.26 -1.12 -9.82
C ALA A 100 4.04 -0.20 -9.64
N ILE A 101 3.80 0.28 -8.42
CA ILE A 101 2.76 1.26 -8.11
C ILE A 101 3.36 2.40 -7.32
N THR A 102 3.21 3.64 -7.81
CA THR A 102 3.52 4.85 -7.05
C THR A 102 2.22 5.56 -6.70
N ILE A 103 2.00 5.82 -5.40
CA ILE A 103 0.83 6.55 -4.90
C ILE A 103 1.26 7.97 -4.54
N ASN A 104 0.76 8.94 -5.28
CA ASN A 104 1.05 10.37 -5.10
C ASN A 104 -0.25 11.18 -5.19
N THR A 105 -1.14 11.00 -4.21
CA THR A 105 -2.44 11.68 -4.14
C THR A 105 -2.87 11.83 -2.69
N THR A 106 -3.69 12.84 -2.41
CA THR A 106 -4.42 12.98 -1.14
C THR A 106 -5.79 12.27 -1.17
N GLY A 107 -6.14 11.64 -2.28
CA GLY A 107 -7.39 10.88 -2.41
C GLY A 107 -7.23 9.41 -2.00
N ASP A 108 -8.33 8.78 -1.67
CA ASP A 108 -8.36 7.39 -1.23
C ASP A 108 -7.95 6.43 -2.36
N VAL A 109 -7.10 5.45 -2.04
CA VAL A 109 -6.60 4.45 -2.99
C VAL A 109 -6.87 3.05 -2.45
N PHE A 110 -7.56 2.25 -3.25
CA PHE A 110 -7.82 0.85 -2.94
C PHE A 110 -7.26 -0.05 -4.04
N LEU A 111 -6.39 -0.99 -3.66
CA LEU A 111 -5.74 -1.97 -4.54
C LEU A 111 -6.20 -3.37 -4.15
N ARG A 112 -6.73 -4.14 -5.09
CA ARG A 112 -7.24 -5.48 -4.80
C ARG A 112 -6.89 -6.50 -5.88
N GLY A 113 -6.38 -7.67 -5.45
CA GLY A 113 -6.18 -8.83 -6.31
C GLY A 113 -5.06 -8.67 -7.34
N LEU A 114 -4.06 -7.84 -7.05
CA LEU A 114 -2.96 -7.53 -7.95
C LEU A 114 -1.73 -8.38 -7.65
N THR A 115 -1.03 -8.82 -8.70
CA THR A 115 0.28 -9.46 -8.60
C THR A 115 1.36 -8.49 -9.08
N LEU A 116 2.22 -8.05 -8.17
CA LEU A 116 3.33 -7.16 -8.46
C LEU A 116 4.63 -7.97 -8.49
N GLU A 117 5.27 -8.02 -9.63
CA GLU A 117 6.50 -8.80 -9.86
C GLU A 117 7.66 -7.88 -10.23
N GLY A 118 8.67 -7.81 -9.37
CA GLY A 118 9.81 -6.91 -9.55
C GLY A 118 10.89 -7.45 -10.50
N GLU A 119 10.85 -8.75 -10.86
CA GLU A 119 11.85 -9.41 -11.71
C GLU A 119 13.30 -9.18 -11.26
N ASN A 120 13.54 -8.98 -9.96
CA ASN A 120 14.83 -8.61 -9.36
C ASN A 120 15.47 -7.34 -9.98
N SER A 121 14.66 -6.47 -10.55
CA SER A 121 15.10 -5.23 -11.19
C SER A 121 14.23 -4.02 -10.82
N GLY A 122 12.97 -4.20 -10.47
CA GLY A 122 12.09 -3.15 -9.93
C GLY A 122 12.54 -2.71 -8.54
N TYR A 123 12.32 -1.43 -8.19
CA TYR A 123 12.75 -0.86 -6.91
C TYR A 123 11.78 -1.23 -5.79
N ASP A 124 10.60 -0.59 -5.70
CA ASP A 124 9.54 -0.94 -4.75
C ASP A 124 8.32 -1.55 -5.46
N GLY A 125 7.61 -2.44 -4.77
CA GLY A 125 6.33 -2.93 -5.26
C GLY A 125 5.27 -1.83 -5.20
N ILE A 126 4.98 -1.32 -4.02
CA ILE A 126 4.09 -0.18 -3.78
C ILE A 126 4.87 0.88 -3.03
N SER A 127 4.95 2.09 -3.58
CA SER A 127 5.61 3.24 -2.96
C SER A 127 4.61 4.37 -2.75
N LEU A 128 4.53 4.88 -1.51
CA LEU A 128 3.68 6.02 -1.15
C LEU A 128 4.51 7.09 -0.47
N THR A 129 4.40 8.34 -0.96
CA THR A 129 5.02 9.52 -0.35
C THR A 129 4.03 10.68 -0.15
N SER A 130 2.74 10.46 -0.46
CA SER A 130 1.69 11.47 -0.35
C SER A 130 1.22 11.72 1.09
N ALA A 131 0.42 12.77 1.25
CA ALA A 131 -0.15 13.20 2.52
C ALA A 131 -1.67 12.96 2.56
N ASP A 132 -2.20 12.82 3.77
CA ASP A 132 -3.64 12.83 4.07
C ASP A 132 -4.49 11.92 3.18
N THR A 133 -4.14 10.63 3.15
CA THR A 133 -4.79 9.62 2.29
C THR A 133 -5.25 8.40 3.08
N VAL A 134 -6.20 7.67 2.51
CA VAL A 134 -6.59 6.32 2.94
C VAL A 134 -6.09 5.30 1.92
N VAL A 135 -5.38 4.28 2.37
CA VAL A 135 -4.86 3.22 1.48
C VAL A 135 -5.35 1.85 1.95
N GLY A 136 -6.00 1.14 1.04
CA GLY A 136 -6.37 -0.26 1.22
C GLY A 136 -5.62 -1.15 0.24
N ILE A 137 -4.95 -2.20 0.73
CA ILE A 137 -4.24 -3.20 -0.07
C ILE A 137 -4.79 -4.57 0.33
N VAL A 138 -5.48 -5.23 -0.59
CA VAL A 138 -6.25 -6.43 -0.28
C VAL A 138 -5.99 -7.54 -1.30
N HIS A 139 -5.67 -8.75 -0.82
CA HIS A 139 -5.40 -9.92 -1.67
C HIS A 139 -4.34 -9.66 -2.75
N CYS A 140 -3.27 -8.92 -2.40
CA CYS A 140 -2.16 -8.65 -3.32
C CYS A 140 -0.98 -9.58 -3.06
N VAL A 141 -0.20 -9.85 -4.11
CA VAL A 141 1.08 -10.57 -4.03
C VAL A 141 2.17 -9.66 -4.57
N ILE A 142 3.17 -9.36 -3.74
CA ILE A 142 4.25 -8.41 -4.04
C ILE A 142 5.59 -9.09 -3.81
N ARG A 143 6.41 -9.25 -4.85
CA ARG A 143 7.65 -10.02 -4.75
C ARG A 143 8.72 -9.65 -5.76
N HIS A 144 9.96 -10.07 -5.44
CA HIS A 144 11.16 -9.94 -6.28
C HIS A 144 11.52 -8.50 -6.65
N PHE A 145 11.20 -7.53 -5.75
CA PHE A 145 11.70 -6.16 -5.84
C PHE A 145 13.10 -6.07 -5.23
N THR A 146 13.92 -5.14 -5.71
CA THR A 146 15.30 -4.96 -5.23
C THR A 146 15.36 -4.22 -3.90
N HIS A 147 14.28 -3.55 -3.51
CA HIS A 147 14.12 -2.82 -2.25
C HIS A 147 12.89 -3.35 -1.50
N ASP A 148 11.88 -2.56 -1.20
CA ASP A 148 10.74 -2.96 -0.38
C ASP A 148 9.60 -3.56 -1.21
N GLY A 149 8.87 -4.50 -0.63
CA GLY A 149 7.59 -4.92 -1.19
C GLY A 149 6.57 -3.79 -1.14
N ILE A 150 6.37 -3.19 0.04
CA ILE A 150 5.47 -2.07 0.28
C ILE A 150 6.22 -1.02 1.11
N ALA A 151 6.45 0.16 0.53
CA ALA A 151 7.11 1.31 1.16
C ALA A 151 6.10 2.45 1.37
N LEU A 152 5.65 2.65 2.60
CA LEU A 152 4.69 3.69 2.99
C LEU A 152 5.41 4.77 3.79
N LEU A 153 5.78 5.86 3.12
CA LEU A 153 6.55 6.99 3.67
C LEU A 153 5.74 8.31 3.61
N PRO A 154 4.59 8.38 4.30
CA PRO A 154 3.68 9.51 4.14
C PRO A 154 4.26 10.81 4.69
N ASN A 155 4.00 11.91 3.96
CA ASN A 155 4.28 13.28 4.37
C ASN A 155 3.10 13.97 5.08
N GLY A 156 2.04 13.23 5.40
CA GLY A 156 0.84 13.64 6.13
C GLY A 156 0.14 12.43 6.71
N ASN A 157 -1.09 12.59 7.17
CA ASN A 157 -1.80 11.49 7.82
C ASN A 157 -2.09 10.34 6.83
N LEU A 158 -1.99 9.12 7.32
CA LEU A 158 -2.31 7.91 6.57
C LEU A 158 -3.21 7.00 7.40
N THR A 159 -4.33 6.61 6.83
CA THR A 159 -5.13 5.51 7.33
C THR A 159 -4.89 4.29 6.45
N LEU A 160 -4.43 3.18 7.05
CA LEU A 160 -3.93 2.01 6.32
C LEU A 160 -4.74 0.76 6.63
N SER A 161 -5.01 -0.03 5.60
CA SER A 161 -5.55 -1.38 5.72
C SER A 161 -4.81 -2.31 4.75
N ILE A 162 -4.05 -3.27 5.28
CA ILE A 162 -3.39 -4.33 4.49
C ILE A 162 -4.00 -5.66 4.90
N LEU A 163 -4.73 -6.31 3.98
CA LEU A 163 -5.50 -7.52 4.28
C LEU A 163 -5.14 -8.64 3.31
N ASN A 164 -4.92 -9.86 3.84
CA ASN A 164 -4.68 -11.07 3.03
C ASN A 164 -3.60 -10.86 1.94
N THR A 165 -2.51 -10.20 2.28
CA THR A 165 -1.49 -9.76 1.33
C THR A 165 -0.15 -10.43 1.61
N ILE A 166 0.55 -10.81 0.55
CA ILE A 166 1.88 -11.42 0.60
C ILE A 166 2.91 -10.42 0.11
N ALA A 167 3.93 -10.12 0.94
CA ALA A 167 5.09 -9.31 0.57
C ALA A 167 6.37 -10.12 0.85
N SER A 168 6.88 -10.83 -0.15
CA SER A 168 7.93 -11.82 0.04
C SER A 168 9.00 -11.79 -1.03
N ASN A 169 10.19 -12.33 -0.70
CA ASN A 169 11.33 -12.41 -1.62
C ASN A 169 11.73 -11.03 -2.17
N ASN A 170 11.66 -9.97 -1.36
CA ASN A 170 12.12 -8.65 -1.71
C ASN A 170 13.56 -8.42 -1.20
N GLY A 171 14.25 -7.47 -1.79
CA GLY A 171 15.65 -7.21 -1.50
C GLY A 171 15.88 -6.58 -0.12
N ASN A 172 14.91 -5.83 0.40
CA ASN A 172 14.96 -5.22 1.72
C ASN A 172 13.74 -5.66 2.56
N ASP A 173 12.80 -4.77 2.90
CA ASP A 173 11.69 -5.10 3.78
C ASP A 173 10.46 -5.64 3.02
N GLY A 174 9.65 -6.45 3.69
CA GLY A 174 8.34 -6.85 3.16
C GLY A 174 7.38 -5.66 3.17
N ILE A 175 7.20 -5.05 4.33
CA ILE A 175 6.35 -3.86 4.54
C ILE A 175 7.10 -2.86 5.40
N THR A 176 7.30 -1.65 4.90
CA THR A 176 7.88 -0.51 5.61
C THR A 176 6.84 0.58 5.81
N ILE A 177 6.72 1.10 7.05
CA ILE A 177 5.83 2.21 7.41
C ILE A 177 6.66 3.25 8.16
N THR A 178 6.82 4.44 7.57
CA THR A 178 7.69 5.49 8.11
C THR A 178 7.05 6.88 7.93
N PRO A 179 6.31 7.42 8.91
CA PRO A 179 5.86 8.81 8.87
C PRO A 179 7.07 9.76 8.79
N GLN A 180 7.07 10.66 7.79
CA GLN A 180 8.23 11.46 7.41
C GLN A 180 8.30 12.81 8.13
N LEU A 181 7.17 13.42 8.50
CA LEU A 181 7.12 14.78 9.02
C LEU A 181 6.55 14.84 10.44
N PRO A 182 6.98 15.82 11.27
CA PRO A 182 6.35 16.09 12.56
C PRO A 182 4.85 16.35 12.41
N GLY A 183 4.05 15.77 13.30
CA GLY A 183 2.59 15.89 13.25
C GLY A 183 1.88 14.92 12.32
N THR A 184 2.62 14.17 11.49
CA THR A 184 2.06 13.05 10.73
C THR A 184 1.59 11.95 11.65
N ASN A 185 0.38 11.42 11.42
CA ASN A 185 -0.15 10.28 12.12
C ASN A 185 -0.48 9.16 11.12
N VAL A 186 0.14 8.02 11.31
CA VAL A 186 -0.18 6.80 10.57
C VAL A 186 -0.96 5.89 11.50
N THR A 187 -2.16 5.50 11.09
CA THR A 187 -2.99 4.53 11.82
C THR A 187 -3.41 3.42 10.89
N GLY A 188 -3.41 2.18 11.36
CA GLY A 188 -3.83 1.12 10.46
C GLY A 188 -3.86 -0.28 11.04
N VAL A 189 -4.37 -1.17 10.21
CA VAL A 189 -4.47 -2.61 10.49
C VAL A 189 -3.76 -3.40 9.39
N ILE A 190 -2.96 -4.36 9.80
CA ILE A 190 -2.37 -5.40 8.95
C ILE A 190 -2.95 -6.73 9.42
N ASP A 191 -3.75 -7.38 8.59
CA ASP A 191 -4.45 -8.62 8.94
C ASP A 191 -4.22 -9.69 7.87
N HIS A 192 -3.88 -10.91 8.32
CA HIS A 192 -3.54 -12.03 7.44
C HIS A 192 -2.44 -11.68 6.42
N ALA A 193 -1.44 -10.91 6.83
CA ALA A 193 -0.27 -10.65 5.99
C ALA A 193 0.76 -11.78 6.14
N THR A 194 1.42 -12.11 5.02
CA THR A 194 2.60 -12.98 5.02
C THR A 194 3.80 -12.19 4.52
N THR A 195 4.83 -12.05 5.35
CA THR A 195 6.08 -11.40 4.97
C THR A 195 7.24 -12.36 5.17
N SER A 196 7.89 -12.77 4.08
CA SER A 196 8.90 -13.81 4.17
C SER A 196 10.02 -13.69 3.15
N HIS A 197 11.20 -14.24 3.51
CA HIS A 197 12.35 -14.31 2.61
C HIS A 197 12.79 -12.95 2.07
N ASN A 198 12.65 -11.87 2.86
CA ASN A 198 13.15 -10.56 2.50
C ASN A 198 14.65 -10.51 2.79
N ALA A 199 15.46 -10.35 1.73
CA ALA A 199 16.84 -10.83 1.68
C ALA A 199 17.84 -10.04 2.56
N ASN A 200 17.60 -8.77 2.83
CA ASN A 200 18.46 -7.93 3.67
C ASN A 200 17.69 -7.21 4.79
N GLY A 201 16.39 -7.40 4.86
CA GLY A 201 15.49 -6.59 5.68
C GLY A 201 14.65 -7.38 6.68
N THR A 202 13.56 -6.75 7.01
CA THR A 202 12.57 -7.12 8.00
C THR A 202 11.27 -7.56 7.32
N GLY A 203 10.50 -8.41 7.96
CA GLY A 203 9.17 -8.73 7.44
C GLY A 203 8.24 -7.51 7.48
N ILE A 204 8.01 -6.95 8.68
CA ILE A 204 7.24 -5.71 8.86
C ILE A 204 8.06 -4.74 9.69
N TYR A 205 8.42 -3.61 9.11
CA TYR A 205 9.19 -2.55 9.75
C TYR A 205 8.34 -1.29 9.95
N VAL A 206 8.11 -0.92 11.20
CA VAL A 206 7.42 0.32 11.56
C VAL A 206 8.40 1.24 12.27
N THR A 207 8.69 2.38 11.67
CA THR A 207 9.66 3.32 12.24
C THR A 207 9.10 4.73 12.28
N SER A 208 9.68 5.56 13.14
CA SER A 208 9.37 6.98 13.18
C SER A 208 10.60 7.81 13.49
N ALA A 209 10.96 8.67 12.55
CA ALA A 209 11.97 9.71 12.75
C ALA A 209 11.35 11.05 13.17
N SER A 210 10.05 11.27 12.92
CA SER A 210 9.41 12.57 13.12
C SER A 210 7.92 12.53 13.45
N GLY A 211 7.15 11.54 12.99
CA GLY A 211 5.71 11.44 13.18
C GLY A 211 5.30 10.37 14.18
N ASN A 212 4.02 10.01 14.18
CA ASN A 212 3.46 8.94 15.00
C ASN A 212 2.98 7.79 14.12
N ALA A 213 3.08 6.56 14.63
CA ALA A 213 2.50 5.39 13.98
C ALA A 213 1.84 4.47 15.03
N PHE A 214 0.59 4.13 14.80
CA PHE A 214 -0.22 3.24 15.63
C PHE A 214 -0.75 2.11 14.75
N ILE A 215 -0.06 0.99 14.75
CA ILE A 215 -0.34 -0.13 13.85
C ILE A 215 -0.78 -1.35 14.65
N THR A 216 -1.89 -1.94 14.24
CA THR A 216 -2.35 -3.23 14.75
C THR A 216 -2.05 -4.31 13.72
N ILE A 217 -1.37 -5.38 14.15
CA ILE A 217 -1.03 -6.54 13.30
C ILE A 217 -1.70 -7.77 13.90
N ILE A 218 -2.55 -8.41 13.11
CA ILE A 218 -3.28 -9.59 13.57
C ILE A 218 -3.21 -10.73 12.54
N ASN A 219 -3.31 -11.97 13.03
CA ASN A 219 -3.39 -13.17 12.19
C ASN A 219 -2.28 -13.26 11.11
N SER A 220 -1.11 -12.71 11.38
CA SER A 220 -0.06 -12.52 10.38
C SER A 220 1.15 -13.40 10.63
N VAL A 221 1.89 -13.69 9.56
CA VAL A 221 3.11 -14.50 9.63
C VAL A 221 4.29 -13.72 9.06
N SER A 222 5.36 -13.63 9.83
CA SER A 222 6.62 -13.03 9.40
C SER A 222 7.78 -13.99 9.61
N SER A 223 8.33 -14.56 8.53
CA SER A 223 9.28 -15.65 8.64
C SER A 223 10.41 -15.61 7.62
N ASN A 224 11.56 -16.20 8.00
CA ASN A 224 12.71 -16.32 7.11
C ASN A 224 13.21 -14.97 6.55
N ASN A 225 13.03 -13.88 7.29
CA ASN A 225 13.61 -12.60 6.91
C ASN A 225 15.03 -12.47 7.47
N PHE A 226 15.88 -11.76 6.79
CA PHE A 226 17.30 -11.68 7.13
C PHE A 226 17.53 -11.05 8.52
N ASN A 227 16.79 -10.00 8.87
CA ASN A 227 16.92 -9.31 10.15
C ASN A 227 15.79 -9.70 11.11
N TYR A 228 14.65 -9.04 11.02
CA TYR A 228 13.60 -9.13 12.02
C TYR A 228 12.31 -9.68 11.41
N GLY A 229 11.53 -10.39 12.21
CA GLY A 229 10.17 -10.72 11.85
C GLY A 229 9.32 -9.43 11.83
N ILE A 230 9.14 -8.81 12.98
CA ILE A 230 8.45 -7.53 13.13
C ILE A 230 9.32 -6.62 13.97
N SER A 231 9.58 -5.40 13.50
CA SER A 231 10.39 -4.45 14.23
C SER A 231 9.78 -3.06 14.33
N THR A 232 10.09 -2.39 15.45
CA THR A 232 9.75 -1.00 15.72
C THR A 232 10.99 -0.20 16.06
N TYR A 233 11.10 1.02 15.51
CA TYR A 233 12.20 1.92 15.84
C TYR A 233 11.74 3.37 15.86
N SER A 234 12.04 4.13 16.92
CA SER A 234 11.75 5.56 16.97
C SER A 234 12.90 6.36 17.58
N THR A 235 13.28 7.44 16.90
CA THR A 235 14.24 8.43 17.42
C THR A 235 13.57 9.60 18.15
N VAL A 236 12.26 9.74 18.02
CA VAL A 236 11.45 10.80 18.63
C VAL A 236 10.68 10.27 19.84
N GLY A 237 9.97 11.12 20.57
CA GLY A 237 9.21 10.74 21.76
C GLY A 237 8.12 9.67 21.49
N PRO A 238 7.28 9.36 22.49
CA PRO A 238 6.42 8.16 22.52
C PRO A 238 5.24 8.26 21.54
N GLY A 239 5.51 8.18 20.25
CA GLY A 239 4.49 8.22 19.17
C GLY A 239 4.47 6.96 18.30
N LEU A 240 5.21 5.90 18.69
CA LEU A 240 5.22 4.65 17.93
C LEU A 240 4.74 3.50 18.80
N LEU A 241 3.62 2.90 18.41
CA LEU A 241 3.06 1.71 19.05
C LEU A 241 2.63 0.69 17.97
N VAL A 242 3.17 -0.51 18.09
CA VAL A 242 2.68 -1.67 17.33
C VAL A 242 2.04 -2.67 18.30
N THR A 243 0.77 -2.98 18.06
CA THR A 243 0.03 -3.98 18.81
C THR A 243 -0.16 -5.22 17.97
N MET A 244 0.19 -6.38 18.50
CA MET A 244 0.12 -7.66 17.76
C MET A 244 -0.75 -8.66 18.49
N ARG A 245 -1.51 -9.43 17.72
CA ARG A 245 -2.28 -10.55 18.23
C ARG A 245 -2.33 -11.68 17.19
N ASP A 246 -2.35 -12.93 17.67
CA ASP A 246 -2.42 -14.11 16.80
C ASP A 246 -1.38 -14.09 15.67
N THR A 247 -0.17 -13.59 15.98
CA THR A 247 0.89 -13.33 15.01
C THR A 247 2.06 -14.28 15.25
N VAL A 248 2.62 -14.81 14.16
CA VAL A 248 3.75 -15.74 14.21
C VAL A 248 5.00 -15.11 13.61
N THR A 249 6.12 -15.19 14.34
CA THR A 249 7.45 -14.89 13.81
C THR A 249 8.35 -16.12 13.92
N ALA A 250 8.97 -16.54 12.81
CA ALA A 250 9.79 -17.73 12.80
C ALA A 250 11.00 -17.61 11.85
N HIS A 251 12.13 -18.24 12.26
CA HIS A 251 13.33 -18.32 11.42
C HIS A 251 13.88 -16.96 10.99
N ASN A 252 13.74 -15.91 11.82
CA ASN A 252 14.38 -14.61 11.63
C ASN A 252 15.60 -14.49 12.54
N LYS A 253 16.44 -13.48 12.37
CA LYS A 253 17.49 -13.16 13.33
C LYS A 253 16.89 -12.77 14.69
N VAL A 254 15.81 -11.99 14.70
CA VAL A 254 14.97 -11.71 15.88
C VAL A 254 13.51 -11.77 15.47
N GLY A 255 12.66 -12.40 16.27
CA GLY A 255 11.22 -12.48 16.03
C GLY A 255 10.54 -11.11 16.18
N PHE A 256 10.47 -10.62 17.41
CA PHE A 256 9.94 -9.29 17.76
C PHE A 256 11.06 -8.39 18.24
N PHE A 257 11.28 -7.26 17.58
CA PHE A 257 12.34 -6.31 17.89
C PHE A 257 11.80 -4.91 18.14
N ALA A 258 12.14 -4.30 19.27
CA ALA A 258 11.81 -2.91 19.55
C ALA A 258 13.06 -2.13 19.97
N ASP A 259 13.24 -0.93 19.41
CA ASP A 259 14.38 -0.07 19.67
C ASP A 259 13.98 1.42 19.71
N GLY A 260 14.83 2.23 20.34
CA GLY A 260 14.59 3.65 20.54
C GLY A 260 13.36 3.92 21.41
N ASN A 261 12.67 5.02 21.18
CA ASN A 261 11.47 5.40 21.94
C ASN A 261 10.20 4.75 21.39
N SER A 262 10.25 3.47 21.04
CA SER A 262 9.12 2.74 20.50
C SER A 262 8.46 1.81 21.51
N ALA A 263 7.22 1.44 21.26
CA ALA A 263 6.51 0.45 22.05
C ALA A 263 5.93 -0.65 21.16
N MET A 264 5.97 -1.89 21.66
CA MET A 264 5.24 -3.01 21.09
C MET A 264 4.50 -3.80 22.15
N THR A 265 3.32 -4.26 21.79
CA THR A 265 2.48 -5.09 22.64
C THR A 265 2.10 -6.34 21.87
N PHE A 266 2.20 -7.50 22.48
CA PHE A 266 1.84 -8.76 21.83
C PHE A 266 1.09 -9.69 22.77
N ALA A 267 0.03 -10.28 22.23
CA ALA A 267 -0.85 -11.23 22.89
C ALA A 267 -1.12 -12.42 21.98
N HIS A 268 -1.30 -13.61 22.53
CA HIS A 268 -1.65 -14.82 21.79
C HIS A 268 -0.76 -15.05 20.55
N SER A 269 0.50 -14.66 20.65
CA SER A 269 1.44 -14.65 19.54
C SER A 269 2.57 -15.66 19.78
N THR A 270 3.18 -16.10 18.70
CA THR A 270 4.25 -17.10 18.72
C THR A 270 5.52 -16.54 18.11
N ALA A 271 6.63 -16.63 18.85
CA ALA A 271 7.96 -16.45 18.29
C ALA A 271 8.75 -17.75 18.52
N ILE A 272 9.18 -18.37 17.42
CA ILE A 272 9.81 -19.69 17.45
C ILE A 272 10.93 -19.79 16.43
N ASP A 273 11.98 -20.52 16.79
CA ASP A 273 13.13 -20.78 15.91
C ASP A 273 13.77 -19.51 15.32
N ASN A 274 13.67 -18.39 16.03
CA ASN A 274 14.44 -17.18 15.74
C ASN A 274 15.79 -17.21 16.44
N GLY A 275 16.75 -16.42 16.02
CA GLY A 275 18.00 -16.24 16.75
C GLY A 275 17.75 -15.70 18.17
N ASN A 276 16.83 -14.75 18.33
CA ASN A 276 16.17 -14.36 19.58
C ASN A 276 14.68 -14.21 19.30
N ASP A 277 13.82 -14.71 20.18
CA ASP A 277 12.37 -14.58 19.97
C ASP A 277 11.89 -13.15 20.20
N VAL A 278 12.39 -12.51 21.23
CA VAL A 278 12.07 -11.11 21.58
C VAL A 278 13.35 -10.37 21.95
N TYR A 279 13.54 -9.20 21.38
CA TYR A 279 14.60 -8.27 21.78
C TYR A 279 14.04 -6.86 21.95
N ILE A 280 13.99 -6.39 23.19
CA ILE A 280 13.56 -5.03 23.53
C ILE A 280 14.81 -4.25 23.96
N ASN A 281 15.19 -3.22 23.23
CA ASN A 281 16.35 -2.40 23.57
C ASN A 281 16.04 -1.42 24.71
N THR A 282 17.06 -0.81 25.30
CA THR A 282 17.00 -0.10 26.59
C THR A 282 15.97 1.02 26.68
N ASN A 283 15.72 1.71 25.57
CA ASN A 283 14.76 2.83 25.53
C ASN A 283 13.38 2.43 24.99
N ALA A 284 13.23 1.20 24.51
CA ALA A 284 11.96 0.70 24.01
C ALA A 284 11.14 0.03 25.12
N THR A 285 9.86 -0.09 24.92
CA THR A 285 8.94 -0.78 25.82
C THR A 285 8.29 -1.96 25.11
N GLY A 286 8.43 -3.15 25.68
CA GLY A 286 7.70 -4.34 25.27
C GLY A 286 6.65 -4.70 26.32
N VAL A 287 5.44 -5.06 25.89
CA VAL A 287 4.41 -5.63 26.76
C VAL A 287 4.01 -7.00 26.23
N SER A 288 4.27 -8.03 27.02
CA SER A 288 3.87 -9.41 26.69
C SER A 288 2.73 -9.84 27.61
N TYR A 289 1.62 -10.22 27.04
CA TYR A 289 0.55 -10.90 27.78
C TYR A 289 0.92 -12.37 28.02
N GLY A 290 0.38 -12.99 29.04
CA GLY A 290 0.80 -14.31 29.52
C GLY A 290 0.41 -15.51 28.64
N ASP A 291 -0.17 -15.26 27.49
CA ASP A 291 -0.67 -16.26 26.52
C ASP A 291 0.21 -16.43 25.27
N ASN A 292 1.42 -15.83 25.27
CA ASN A 292 2.36 -15.92 24.16
C ASN A 292 3.23 -17.18 24.25
N HIS A 293 3.56 -17.78 23.10
CA HIS A 293 4.54 -18.85 22.99
C HIS A 293 5.89 -18.30 22.51
N LEU A 294 6.83 -18.19 23.44
CA LEU A 294 8.21 -17.75 23.19
C LEU A 294 9.13 -18.95 23.46
N ALA A 295 9.67 -19.57 22.42
CA ALA A 295 10.33 -20.87 22.52
C ALA A 295 11.80 -20.78 22.92
N THR A 296 12.47 -19.66 22.66
CA THR A 296 13.91 -19.53 22.87
C THR A 296 14.25 -18.29 23.68
N LYS A 297 15.20 -17.51 23.23
CA LYS A 297 15.82 -16.45 24.03
C LYS A 297 15.03 -15.15 23.99
N VAL A 298 14.66 -14.66 25.15
CA VAL A 298 14.18 -13.29 25.36
C VAL A 298 15.37 -12.45 25.86
N VAL A 299 15.75 -11.44 25.07
CA VAL A 299 16.72 -10.43 25.47
C VAL A 299 15.95 -9.13 25.64
N SER A 300 15.93 -8.59 26.86
CA SER A 300 15.09 -7.42 27.13
C SER A 300 15.82 -6.31 27.85
N GLY A 301 15.61 -5.04 27.42
CA GLY A 301 15.74 -3.86 28.24
C GLY A 301 14.54 -3.76 29.18
N THR A 302 13.34 -3.54 28.66
CA THR A 302 12.10 -3.48 29.48
C THR A 302 11.00 -4.31 28.81
N LEU A 303 10.81 -5.55 29.26
CA LEU A 303 9.69 -6.40 28.91
C LEU A 303 8.74 -6.53 30.12
N ILE A 304 7.56 -5.97 29.98
CA ILE A 304 6.51 -6.01 30.98
C ILE A 304 5.65 -7.24 30.71
N HIS A 305 5.55 -8.12 31.70
CA HIS A 305 4.61 -9.24 31.64
C HIS A 305 3.28 -8.82 32.27
N GLN A 306 2.21 -8.92 31.53
CA GLN A 306 0.86 -8.57 31.96
C GLN A 306 -0.05 -9.78 31.90
N THR A 307 -0.83 -10.02 32.96
CA THR A 307 -1.86 -11.06 32.94
C THR A 307 -3.10 -10.59 32.22
N LEU A 308 -3.73 -11.50 31.47
CA LEU A 308 -5.08 -11.28 30.94
C LEU A 308 -6.08 -11.29 32.11
N PHE A 309 -7.02 -10.39 32.10
CA PHE A 309 -8.13 -10.33 33.06
C PHE A 309 -9.34 -11.09 32.53
#